data_9f8e24ad108c9f72443b00ebce8c5f3f
#
_entry.id   9f8e24ad108c9f72443b00ebce8c5f3f
#
_cell.length_a   1.000
_cell.length_b   1.000
_cell.length_c   1.000
_cell.angle_alpha   90.00
_cell.angle_beta   90.00
_cell.angle_gamma   90.00
#
_symmetry.space_group_name_H-M   'P 1'
#
loop_
_entity.id
_entity.type
_entity.pdbx_description
1 polymer ?
#
loop_
_entity_poly.entity_id
_entity_poly.type
_entity_poly.pdbx_seq_one_letter_code
_entity_poly.pdbx_strand_id
1 'polypeptide(L)'
;MENKDSLGEKELLDKVLGGWRGLVDSALPSLLFVVIFVVQKDLNLALITSVVAGVILLVIRLFEKKSLTQVIGGFFGLLFSVFLTWRTNDASNFFLTGIITNLVYGIVLFISLIVRRPLLGYLVGSLVGNTSGWLQDQLLVRAYTTITWIWVGVFSIRVGVQVPLYLADNIAVLGPIKIFMGWPLYLFAAWISYRIVQTARNKS
;
A
#
# COMPACT_ATOMS: atom_id res chain seq x y z
N MET A 1 -31.34 -7.36 14.88
CA MET A 1 -30.63 -7.86 13.69
C MET A 1 -29.40 -7.02 13.42
N GLU A 2 -28.72 -6.67 14.48
CA GLU A 2 -27.55 -5.77 14.46
C GLU A 2 -26.37 -6.58 14.94
N ASN A 3 -25.31 -6.67 14.19
CA ASN A 3 -23.99 -7.21 14.61
C ASN A 3 -23.39 -8.40 13.86
N LYS A 4 -23.94 -8.90 12.75
CA LYS A 4 -23.22 -9.88 11.93
C LYS A 4 -22.31 -9.23 10.88
N ASP A 5 -22.71 -8.06 10.36
CA ASP A 5 -21.97 -7.38 9.30
C ASP A 5 -20.73 -6.64 9.81
N SER A 6 -20.78 -6.10 11.03
CA SER A 6 -19.64 -5.38 11.64
C SER A 6 -18.51 -6.29 12.12
N LEU A 7 -18.81 -7.56 12.46
CA LEU A 7 -17.80 -8.56 12.79
C LEU A 7 -17.06 -9.03 11.53
N GLY A 8 -17.77 -9.21 10.43
CA GLY A 8 -17.17 -9.57 9.14
C GLY A 8 -16.28 -8.46 8.58
N GLU A 9 -16.65 -7.20 8.79
CA GLU A 9 -15.89 -6.04 8.33
C GLU A 9 -14.56 -5.87 9.09
N LYS A 10 -14.57 -6.00 10.41
CA LYS A 10 -13.37 -5.99 11.24
C LYS A 10 -12.45 -7.18 10.93
N GLU A 11 -13.02 -8.36 10.75
CA GLU A 11 -12.28 -9.58 10.45
C GLU A 11 -11.64 -9.54 9.05
N LEU A 12 -12.31 -8.92 8.07
CA LEU A 12 -11.75 -8.65 6.75
C LEU A 12 -10.62 -7.62 6.79
N LEU A 13 -10.79 -6.53 7.53
CA LEU A 13 -9.76 -5.51 7.72
C LEU A 13 -8.54 -6.09 8.45
N ASP A 14 -8.73 -6.89 9.47
CA ASP A 14 -7.63 -7.57 10.18
C ASP A 14 -6.91 -8.59 9.29
N LYS A 15 -7.65 -9.30 8.44
CA LYS A 15 -7.08 -10.32 7.56
C LYS A 15 -6.35 -9.74 6.35
N VAL A 16 -6.84 -8.63 5.79
CA VAL A 16 -6.26 -7.98 4.59
C VAL A 16 -5.14 -7.00 4.96
N LEU A 17 -5.28 -6.27 6.05
CA LEU A 17 -4.36 -5.21 6.44
C LEU A 17 -3.39 -5.63 7.56
N GLY A 18 -3.56 -6.81 8.16
CA GLY A 18 -2.77 -7.21 9.33
C GLY A 18 -3.07 -6.38 10.57
N GLY A 19 -4.22 -5.69 10.59
CA GLY A 19 -4.67 -4.82 11.65
C GLY A 19 -3.83 -3.54 11.84
N TRP A 20 -4.12 -2.76 12.87
CA TRP A 20 -3.38 -1.54 13.23
C TRP A 20 -1.87 -1.78 13.41
N ARG A 21 -1.49 -2.92 13.99
CA ARG A 21 -0.08 -3.29 14.17
C ARG A 21 0.65 -3.47 12.84
N GLY A 22 0.01 -4.06 11.83
CA GLY A 22 0.59 -4.21 10.48
C GLY A 22 0.89 -2.87 9.82
N LEU A 23 0.08 -1.86 10.13
CA LEU A 23 0.25 -0.49 9.66
C LEU A 23 1.51 0.16 10.27
N VAL A 24 1.63 0.10 11.58
CA VAL A 24 2.77 0.65 12.32
C VAL A 24 4.07 -0.05 11.90
N ASP A 25 4.05 -1.37 11.84
CA ASP A 25 5.23 -2.16 11.49
C ASP A 25 5.77 -1.83 10.08
N SER A 26 4.88 -1.64 9.10
CA SER A 26 5.31 -1.30 7.73
C SER A 26 5.86 0.13 7.61
N ALA A 27 5.45 1.04 8.47
CA ALA A 27 5.90 2.43 8.46
C ALA A 27 7.19 2.64 9.30
N LEU A 28 7.41 1.82 10.34
CA LEU A 28 8.46 2.02 11.33
C LEU A 28 9.89 2.09 10.74
N PRO A 29 10.32 1.18 9.85
CA PRO A 29 11.67 1.27 9.26
C PRO A 29 11.87 2.57 8.46
N SER A 30 10.85 2.98 7.69
CA SER A 30 10.91 4.23 6.93
C SER A 30 10.88 5.48 7.82
N LEU A 31 10.11 5.45 8.91
CA LEU A 31 10.10 6.52 9.92
C LEU A 31 11.48 6.68 10.56
N LEU A 32 12.07 5.58 11.02
CA LEU A 32 13.39 5.59 11.64
C LEU A 32 14.44 6.10 10.67
N PHE A 33 14.42 5.66 9.41
CA PHE A 33 15.31 6.19 8.39
C PHE A 33 15.21 7.72 8.29
N VAL A 34 13.98 8.25 8.14
CA VAL A 34 13.76 9.70 7.99
C VAL A 34 14.23 10.46 9.21
N VAL A 35 13.82 10.04 10.41
CA VAL A 35 14.15 10.73 11.66
C VAL A 35 15.67 10.75 11.87
N ILE A 36 16.33 9.62 11.76
CA ILE A 36 17.79 9.53 11.97
C ILE A 36 18.51 10.35 10.89
N PHE A 37 18.13 10.23 9.62
CA PHE A 37 18.79 10.98 8.56
C PHE A 37 18.61 12.49 8.68
N VAL A 38 17.39 12.96 9.03
CA VAL A 38 17.15 14.41 9.18
C VAL A 38 17.87 15.00 10.39
N VAL A 39 17.93 14.26 11.51
CA VAL A 39 18.54 14.72 12.75
C VAL A 39 20.06 14.62 12.70
N GLN A 40 20.58 13.47 12.29
CA GLN A 40 22.02 13.17 12.40
C GLN A 40 22.78 13.45 11.09
N LYS A 41 22.11 13.58 9.97
CA LYS A 41 22.71 13.72 8.62
C LYS A 41 23.67 12.58 8.26
N ASP A 42 23.56 11.46 8.95
CA ASP A 42 24.37 10.26 8.72
C ASP A 42 23.55 9.21 7.98
N LEU A 43 23.91 8.99 6.72
CA LEU A 43 23.23 8.04 5.84
C LEU A 43 23.40 6.59 6.33
N ASN A 44 24.63 6.23 6.75
CA ASN A 44 24.93 4.87 7.17
C ASN A 44 24.16 4.51 8.44
N LEU A 45 24.14 5.42 9.40
CA LEU A 45 23.36 5.23 10.65
C LEU A 45 21.88 5.09 10.37
N ALA A 46 21.32 5.92 9.47
CA ALA A 46 19.91 5.84 9.08
C ALA A 46 19.56 4.51 8.37
N LEU A 47 20.46 4.04 7.51
CA LEU A 47 20.29 2.75 6.83
C LEU A 47 20.35 1.58 7.80
N ILE A 48 21.37 1.53 8.66
CA ILE A 48 21.55 0.47 9.66
C ILE A 48 20.36 0.41 10.59
N THR A 49 19.90 1.53 11.12
CA THR A 49 18.77 1.57 12.05
C THR A 49 17.46 1.12 11.38
N SER A 50 17.23 1.47 10.11
CA SER A 50 16.06 1.02 9.36
C SER A 50 16.08 -0.50 9.12
N VAL A 51 17.25 -1.07 8.78
CA VAL A 51 17.41 -2.52 8.60
C VAL A 51 17.21 -3.27 9.91
N VAL A 52 17.85 -2.80 10.99
CA VAL A 52 17.70 -3.43 12.32
C VAL A 52 16.24 -3.45 12.75
N ALA A 53 15.52 -2.33 12.57
CA ALA A 53 14.09 -2.28 12.85
C ALA A 53 13.30 -3.26 11.97
N GLY A 54 13.62 -3.34 10.69
CA GLY A 54 12.98 -4.29 9.75
C GLY A 54 13.23 -5.75 10.16
N VAL A 55 14.45 -6.09 10.57
CA VAL A 55 14.79 -7.45 11.06
C VAL A 55 14.05 -7.77 12.35
N ILE A 56 14.01 -6.86 13.31
CA ILE A 56 13.27 -7.06 14.56
C ILE A 56 11.80 -7.32 14.28
N LEU A 57 11.19 -6.52 13.41
CA LEU A 57 9.78 -6.70 13.02
C LEU A 57 9.56 -8.01 12.28
N LEU A 58 10.47 -8.40 11.39
CA LEU A 58 10.43 -9.69 10.71
C LEU A 58 10.43 -10.84 11.72
N VAL A 59 11.35 -10.81 12.67
CA VAL A 59 11.48 -11.84 13.72
C VAL A 59 10.21 -11.91 14.57
N ILE A 60 9.69 -10.78 15.04
CA ILE A 60 8.43 -10.73 15.80
C ILE A 60 7.28 -11.38 15.02
N ARG A 61 7.15 -11.07 13.74
CA ARG A 61 6.08 -11.59 12.89
C ARG A 61 6.24 -13.09 12.59
N LEU A 62 7.46 -13.57 12.49
CA LEU A 62 7.72 -15.01 12.36
C LEU A 62 7.20 -15.78 13.58
N PHE A 63 7.39 -15.23 14.79
CA PHE A 63 6.85 -15.82 16.02
C PHE A 63 5.31 -15.76 16.09
N GLU A 64 4.70 -14.72 15.53
CA GLU A 64 3.23 -14.57 15.50
C GLU A 64 2.53 -15.52 14.49
N LYS A 65 3.28 -16.32 13.71
CA LYS A 65 2.76 -17.25 12.67
C LYS A 65 1.79 -16.60 11.67
N LYS A 66 1.93 -15.31 11.40
CA LYS A 66 1.13 -14.60 10.38
C LYS A 66 1.65 -14.85 8.98
N SER A 67 0.86 -14.48 7.95
CA SER A 67 1.20 -14.77 6.55
C SER A 67 2.60 -14.26 6.18
N LEU A 68 3.53 -15.18 5.96
CA LEU A 68 4.94 -14.89 5.68
C LEU A 68 5.13 -14.12 4.37
N THR A 69 4.25 -14.33 3.39
CA THR A 69 4.37 -13.75 2.04
C THR A 69 4.38 -12.22 2.07
N GLN A 70 3.50 -11.61 2.90
CA GLN A 70 3.40 -10.16 3.00
C GLN A 70 4.61 -9.55 3.73
N VAL A 71 5.09 -10.23 4.76
CA VAL A 71 6.25 -9.80 5.57
C VAL A 71 7.54 -9.90 4.76
N ILE A 72 7.74 -11.01 4.07
CA ILE A 72 8.89 -11.26 3.22
C ILE A 72 8.92 -10.23 2.07
N GLY A 73 7.79 -9.98 1.38
CA GLY A 73 7.72 -8.97 0.32
C GLY A 73 8.08 -7.57 0.80
N GLY A 74 7.58 -7.15 1.96
CA GLY A 74 7.92 -5.86 2.57
C GLY A 74 9.39 -5.75 2.97
N PHE A 75 9.96 -6.84 3.53
CA PHE A 75 11.36 -6.89 3.92
C PHE A 75 12.31 -6.85 2.71
N PHE A 76 12.02 -7.59 1.65
CA PHE A 76 12.78 -7.50 0.40
C PHE A 76 12.70 -6.11 -0.22
N GLY A 77 11.55 -5.45 -0.20
CA GLY A 77 11.39 -4.06 -0.63
C GLY A 77 12.26 -3.10 0.18
N LEU A 78 12.34 -3.29 1.51
CA LEU A 78 13.22 -2.52 2.38
C LEU A 78 14.70 -2.75 2.03
N LEU A 79 15.12 -4.02 1.94
CA LEU A 79 16.51 -4.36 1.59
C LEU A 79 16.92 -3.78 0.23
N PHE A 80 16.04 -3.86 -0.76
CA PHE A 80 16.29 -3.27 -2.08
C PHE A 80 16.43 -1.75 -2.01
N SER A 81 15.58 -1.07 -1.24
CA SER A 81 15.67 0.38 -1.00
C SER A 81 16.99 0.75 -0.32
N VAL A 82 17.38 0.00 0.71
CA VAL A 82 18.65 0.19 1.43
C VAL A 82 19.84 -0.03 0.51
N PHE A 83 19.85 -1.12 -0.25
CA PHE A 83 20.91 -1.43 -1.21
C PHE A 83 21.08 -0.32 -2.27
N LEU A 84 19.97 0.15 -2.84
CA LEU A 84 19.99 1.23 -3.84
C LEU A 84 20.54 2.53 -3.23
N THR A 85 20.07 2.91 -2.05
CA THR A 85 20.51 4.10 -1.33
C THR A 85 21.99 4.03 -0.97
N TRP A 86 22.45 2.89 -0.45
CA TRP A 86 23.86 2.68 -0.11
C TRP A 86 24.76 2.71 -1.37
N ARG A 87 24.31 2.10 -2.48
CA ARG A 87 25.08 2.05 -3.72
C ARG A 87 25.22 3.40 -4.40
N THR A 88 24.22 4.26 -4.30
CA THR A 88 24.19 5.59 -4.93
C THR A 88 24.66 6.70 -3.99
N ASN A 89 24.79 6.42 -2.69
CA ASN A 89 25.07 7.39 -1.63
C ASN A 89 24.08 8.57 -1.62
N ASP A 90 22.84 8.31 -2.05
CA ASP A 90 21.77 9.30 -2.14
C ASP A 90 20.56 8.83 -1.34
N ALA A 91 20.26 9.58 -0.26
CA ALA A 91 19.20 9.23 0.69
C ALA A 91 17.80 9.27 0.07
N SER A 92 17.57 10.03 -1.01
CA SER A 92 16.30 10.09 -1.72
C SER A 92 15.95 8.74 -2.35
N ASN A 93 16.95 7.95 -2.75
CA ASN A 93 16.76 6.63 -3.37
C ASN A 93 16.13 5.59 -2.42
N PHE A 94 16.13 5.83 -1.11
CA PHE A 94 15.35 5.02 -0.16
C PHE A 94 13.85 5.03 -0.47
N PHE A 95 13.36 6.10 -1.07
CA PHE A 95 11.95 6.25 -1.42
C PHE A 95 11.61 5.79 -2.84
N LEU A 96 12.62 5.67 -3.70
CA LEU A 96 12.46 5.36 -5.13
C LEU A 96 11.69 4.06 -5.36
N THR A 97 12.00 3.01 -4.60
CA THR A 97 11.29 1.72 -4.67
C THR A 97 9.79 1.88 -4.47
N GLY A 98 9.38 2.70 -3.48
CA GLY A 98 7.97 2.97 -3.21
C GLY A 98 7.30 3.80 -4.31
N ILE A 99 8.01 4.75 -4.90
CA ILE A 99 7.52 5.57 -6.02
C ILE A 99 7.31 4.68 -7.24
N ILE A 100 8.28 3.84 -7.60
CA ILE A 100 8.18 2.90 -8.72
C ILE A 100 7.03 1.93 -8.50
N THR A 101 6.86 1.39 -7.29
CA THR A 101 5.76 0.48 -6.97
C THR A 101 4.40 1.16 -7.17
N ASN A 102 4.22 2.40 -6.72
CA ASN A 102 2.99 3.15 -6.95
C ASN A 102 2.75 3.40 -8.44
N LEU A 103 3.80 3.73 -9.20
CA LEU A 103 3.73 3.95 -10.63
C LEU A 103 3.29 2.67 -11.36
N VAL A 104 3.91 1.54 -11.04
CA VAL A 104 3.59 0.23 -11.65
C VAL A 104 2.14 -0.16 -11.34
N TYR A 105 1.70 -0.05 -10.10
CA TYR A 105 0.32 -0.35 -9.73
C TYR A 105 -0.68 0.57 -10.44
N GLY A 106 -0.38 1.87 -10.51
CA GLY A 106 -1.20 2.83 -11.25
C GLY A 106 -1.33 2.45 -12.73
N ILE A 107 -0.21 2.13 -13.39
CA ILE A 107 -0.18 1.74 -14.81
C ILE A 107 -0.94 0.42 -15.03
N VAL A 108 -0.71 -0.60 -14.20
CA VAL A 108 -1.40 -1.90 -14.33
C VAL A 108 -2.91 -1.75 -14.19
N LEU A 109 -3.38 -0.99 -13.20
CA LEU A 109 -4.80 -0.71 -13.03
C LEU A 109 -5.36 0.11 -14.20
N PHE A 110 -4.63 1.10 -14.68
CA PHE A 110 -5.04 1.91 -15.83
C PHE A 110 -5.15 1.07 -17.10
N ILE A 111 -4.17 0.20 -17.38
CA ILE A 111 -4.23 -0.74 -18.52
C ILE A 111 -5.45 -1.66 -18.39
N SER A 112 -5.76 -2.15 -17.18
CA SER A 112 -6.92 -2.99 -16.94
C SER A 112 -8.26 -2.32 -17.30
N LEU A 113 -8.33 -1.00 -17.14
CA LEU A 113 -9.48 -0.19 -17.55
C LEU A 113 -9.57 -0.03 -19.07
N ILE A 114 -8.43 0.19 -19.74
CA ILE A 114 -8.36 0.26 -21.22
C ILE A 114 -8.84 -1.05 -21.84
N VAL A 115 -8.40 -2.17 -21.28
CA VAL A 115 -8.81 -3.52 -21.73
C VAL A 115 -10.27 -3.83 -21.32
N ARG A 116 -10.96 -2.92 -20.63
CA ARG A 116 -12.34 -3.10 -20.13
C ARG A 116 -12.51 -4.31 -19.19
N ARG A 117 -11.42 -4.67 -18.50
CA ARG A 117 -11.41 -5.76 -17.51
C ARG A 117 -10.83 -5.23 -16.19
N PRO A 118 -11.62 -4.48 -15.38
CA PRO A 118 -11.13 -3.85 -14.17
C PRO A 118 -10.55 -4.87 -13.21
N LEU A 119 -9.26 -4.79 -12.95
CA LEU A 119 -8.49 -5.77 -12.18
C LEU A 119 -9.01 -5.89 -10.74
N LEU A 120 -9.49 -4.79 -10.15
CA LEU A 120 -10.08 -4.81 -8.82
C LEU A 120 -11.36 -5.66 -8.75
N GLY A 121 -12.08 -5.83 -9.86
CA GLY A 121 -13.21 -6.75 -9.92
C GLY A 121 -12.79 -8.20 -9.71
N TYR A 122 -11.68 -8.62 -10.29
CA TYR A 122 -11.13 -9.97 -10.08
C TYR A 122 -10.57 -10.13 -8.66
N LEU A 123 -9.87 -9.13 -8.13
CA LEU A 123 -9.33 -9.17 -6.76
C LEU A 123 -10.44 -9.25 -5.72
N VAL A 124 -11.44 -8.36 -5.79
CA VAL A 124 -12.57 -8.36 -4.86
C VAL A 124 -13.46 -9.59 -5.08
N GLY A 125 -13.70 -9.98 -6.33
CA GLY A 125 -14.46 -11.17 -6.68
C GLY A 125 -13.85 -12.45 -6.11
N SER A 126 -12.52 -12.59 -6.15
CA SER A 126 -11.84 -13.75 -5.55
C SER A 126 -11.98 -13.81 -4.02
N LEU A 127 -11.96 -12.66 -3.35
CA LEU A 127 -12.14 -12.58 -1.89
C LEU A 127 -13.57 -12.99 -1.45
N VAL A 128 -14.56 -12.82 -2.34
CA VAL A 128 -15.96 -13.10 -2.05
C VAL A 128 -16.42 -14.44 -2.62
N GLY A 129 -15.50 -15.20 -3.22
CA GLY A 129 -15.79 -16.52 -3.81
C GLY A 129 -16.51 -16.46 -5.18
N ASN A 130 -16.59 -15.29 -5.81
CA ASN A 130 -17.20 -15.10 -7.13
C ASN A 130 -16.20 -14.40 -8.07
N THR A 131 -15.22 -15.14 -8.56
CA THR A 131 -14.09 -14.59 -9.33
C THR A 131 -14.49 -13.96 -10.66
N SER A 132 -15.54 -14.45 -11.33
CA SER A 132 -15.92 -13.99 -12.68
C SER A 132 -17.42 -13.75 -12.89
N GLY A 133 -18.29 -14.20 -11.99
CA GLY A 133 -19.76 -14.06 -12.11
C GLY A 133 -20.22 -12.61 -12.17
N TRP A 134 -19.48 -11.69 -11.57
CA TRP A 134 -19.76 -10.26 -11.61
C TRP A 134 -19.70 -9.65 -13.04
N LEU A 135 -19.02 -10.32 -13.98
CA LEU A 135 -18.95 -9.87 -15.39
C LEU A 135 -20.30 -9.91 -16.09
N GLN A 136 -21.25 -10.72 -15.62
CA GLN A 136 -22.60 -10.84 -16.18
C GLN A 136 -23.55 -9.77 -15.64
N ASP A 137 -23.17 -9.07 -14.57
CA ASP A 137 -23.97 -8.01 -13.95
C ASP A 137 -23.38 -6.63 -14.28
N GLN A 138 -24.13 -5.86 -15.06
CA GLN A 138 -23.71 -4.52 -15.48
C GLN A 138 -23.52 -3.52 -14.30
N LEU A 139 -24.27 -3.70 -13.20
CA LEU A 139 -24.12 -2.84 -12.02
C LEU A 139 -22.79 -3.11 -11.33
N LEU A 140 -22.43 -4.37 -11.18
CA LEU A 140 -21.15 -4.78 -10.60
C LEU A 140 -19.97 -4.40 -11.50
N VAL A 141 -20.09 -4.56 -12.82
CA VAL A 141 -19.05 -4.11 -13.77
C VAL A 141 -18.80 -2.62 -13.64
N ARG A 142 -19.85 -1.78 -13.57
CA ARG A 142 -19.73 -0.34 -13.37
C ARG A 142 -19.09 -0.02 -12.00
N ALA A 143 -19.51 -0.69 -10.94
CA ALA A 143 -18.96 -0.50 -9.61
C ALA A 143 -17.45 -0.80 -9.58
N TYR A 144 -17.04 -1.95 -10.13
CA TYR A 144 -15.62 -2.34 -10.19
C TYR A 144 -14.79 -1.43 -11.10
N THR A 145 -15.36 -0.95 -12.18
CA THR A 145 -14.71 0.08 -13.02
C THR A 145 -14.50 1.37 -12.25
N THR A 146 -15.52 1.83 -11.53
CA THR A 146 -15.44 3.06 -10.74
C THR A 146 -14.38 2.97 -9.64
N ILE A 147 -14.36 1.88 -8.87
CA ILE A 147 -13.33 1.72 -7.82
C ILE A 147 -11.93 1.59 -8.43
N THR A 148 -11.78 0.97 -9.59
CA THR A 148 -10.48 0.90 -10.26
C THR A 148 -9.99 2.29 -10.66
N TRP A 149 -10.86 3.18 -11.15
CA TRP A 149 -10.54 4.58 -11.41
C TRP A 149 -10.12 5.34 -10.14
N ILE A 150 -10.80 5.11 -9.02
CA ILE A 150 -10.43 5.71 -7.73
C ILE A 150 -9.00 5.32 -7.35
N TRP A 151 -8.66 4.03 -7.48
CA TRP A 151 -7.31 3.55 -7.15
C TRP A 151 -6.24 4.04 -8.13
N VAL A 152 -6.54 4.16 -9.42
CA VAL A 152 -5.67 4.83 -10.39
C VAL A 152 -5.42 6.27 -9.95
N GLY A 153 -6.46 7.01 -9.53
CA GLY A 153 -6.34 8.35 -8.98
C GLY A 153 -5.45 8.42 -7.75
N VAL A 154 -5.62 7.50 -6.80
CA VAL A 154 -4.79 7.39 -5.59
C VAL A 154 -3.31 7.23 -5.94
N PHE A 155 -2.97 6.27 -6.81
CA PHE A 155 -1.59 6.06 -7.21
C PHE A 155 -1.03 7.24 -8.01
N SER A 156 -1.82 7.84 -8.90
CA SER A 156 -1.42 9.02 -9.68
C SER A 156 -1.12 10.23 -8.79
N ILE A 157 -1.95 10.52 -7.80
CA ILE A 157 -1.72 11.60 -6.84
C ILE A 157 -0.44 11.33 -6.03
N ARG A 158 -0.24 10.10 -5.58
CA ARG A 158 0.98 9.73 -4.84
C ARG A 158 2.24 9.94 -5.66
N VAL A 159 2.26 9.46 -6.91
CA VAL A 159 3.39 9.66 -7.82
C VAL A 159 3.58 11.15 -8.11
N GLY A 160 2.49 11.88 -8.44
CA GLY A 160 2.53 13.31 -8.75
C GLY A 160 3.06 14.19 -7.61
N VAL A 161 2.84 13.81 -6.35
CA VAL A 161 3.38 14.54 -5.19
C VAL A 161 4.79 14.07 -4.82
N GLN A 162 5.04 12.75 -4.87
CA GLN A 162 6.32 12.20 -4.39
C GLN A 162 7.46 12.39 -5.40
N VAL A 163 7.20 12.35 -6.71
CA VAL A 163 8.24 12.54 -7.74
C VAL A 163 8.89 13.92 -7.69
N PRO A 164 8.14 15.04 -7.64
CA PRO A 164 8.78 16.37 -7.50
C PRO A 164 9.63 16.50 -6.24
N LEU A 165 9.16 15.96 -5.10
CA LEU A 165 9.89 16.01 -3.84
C LEU A 165 11.15 15.14 -3.89
N TYR A 166 11.09 14.00 -4.57
CA TYR A 166 12.23 13.13 -4.81
C TYR A 166 13.27 13.84 -5.69
N LEU A 167 12.86 14.46 -6.79
CA LEU A 167 13.76 15.20 -7.69
C LEU A 167 14.37 16.44 -7.04
N ALA A 168 13.70 17.02 -6.03
CA ALA A 168 14.21 18.14 -5.24
C ALA A 168 15.06 17.72 -4.05
N ASP A 169 15.38 16.43 -3.87
CA ASP A 169 16.11 15.83 -2.73
C ASP A 169 15.57 16.26 -1.35
N ASN A 170 14.27 16.57 -1.28
CA ASN A 170 13.64 17.07 -0.07
C ASN A 170 13.13 15.94 0.82
N ILE A 171 14.06 15.19 1.41
CA ILE A 171 13.77 14.01 2.23
C ILE A 171 12.97 14.36 3.48
N ALA A 172 13.23 15.54 4.06
CA ALA A 172 12.53 16.00 5.28
C ALA A 172 11.02 16.13 5.07
N VAL A 173 10.58 16.45 3.84
CA VAL A 173 9.18 16.55 3.45
C VAL A 173 8.67 15.26 2.84
N LEU A 174 9.49 14.57 2.03
CA LEU A 174 9.14 13.34 1.34
C LEU A 174 8.76 12.21 2.32
N GLY A 175 9.51 12.08 3.41
CA GLY A 175 9.27 11.05 4.42
C GLY A 175 7.89 11.17 5.09
N PRO A 176 7.57 12.27 5.78
CA PRO A 176 6.25 12.49 6.36
C PRO A 176 5.11 12.40 5.35
N ILE A 177 5.26 12.98 4.16
CA ILE A 177 4.24 12.91 3.10
C ILE A 177 3.99 11.47 2.64
N LYS A 178 5.04 10.66 2.46
CA LYS A 178 4.89 9.23 2.11
C LYS A 178 4.04 8.49 3.14
N ILE A 179 4.24 8.78 4.43
CA ILE A 179 3.50 8.15 5.52
C ILE A 179 2.05 8.65 5.53
N PHE A 180 1.86 9.96 5.48
CA PHE A 180 0.53 10.57 5.48
C PHE A 180 -0.32 10.16 4.27
N MET A 181 0.28 10.10 3.09
CA MET A 181 -0.37 9.60 1.86
C MET A 181 -0.41 8.07 1.78
N GLY A 182 0.14 7.36 2.75
CA GLY A 182 0.08 5.90 2.85
C GLY A 182 -1.28 5.44 3.35
N TRP A 183 -1.31 5.04 4.60
CA TRP A 183 -2.46 4.40 5.22
C TRP A 183 -3.74 5.23 5.26
N PRO A 184 -3.73 6.53 5.62
CA PRO A 184 -4.96 7.30 5.64
C PRO A 184 -5.65 7.34 4.28
N LEU A 185 -4.88 7.56 3.22
CA LEU A 185 -5.40 7.62 1.86
C LEU A 185 -5.90 6.25 1.37
N TYR A 186 -5.16 5.16 1.67
CA TYR A 186 -5.58 3.81 1.30
C TYR A 186 -6.82 3.36 2.05
N LEU A 187 -6.92 3.63 3.36
CA LEU A 187 -8.12 3.31 4.13
C LEU A 187 -9.35 4.06 3.62
N PHE A 188 -9.19 5.33 3.29
CA PHE A 188 -10.27 6.13 2.72
C PHE A 188 -10.71 5.59 1.35
N ALA A 189 -9.77 5.28 0.47
CA ALA A 189 -10.07 4.67 -0.83
C ALA A 189 -10.72 3.29 -0.70
N ALA A 190 -10.25 2.46 0.23
CA ALA A 190 -10.83 1.16 0.51
C ALA A 190 -12.26 1.27 1.06
N TRP A 191 -12.51 2.20 1.96
CA TRP A 191 -13.85 2.47 2.50
C TRP A 191 -14.82 2.91 1.41
N ILE A 192 -14.44 3.88 0.56
CA ILE A 192 -15.26 4.31 -0.57
C ILE A 192 -15.51 3.12 -1.51
N SER A 193 -14.49 2.34 -1.82
CA SER A 193 -14.60 1.17 -2.69
C SER A 193 -15.59 0.15 -2.15
N TYR A 194 -15.52 -0.14 -0.85
CA TYR A 194 -16.45 -1.03 -0.17
C TYR A 194 -17.90 -0.51 -0.28
N ARG A 195 -18.14 0.77 0.01
CA ARG A 195 -19.47 1.39 -0.08
C ARG A 195 -20.07 1.29 -1.48
N ILE A 196 -19.27 1.55 -2.52
CA ILE A 196 -19.71 1.48 -3.92
C ILE A 196 -20.10 0.05 -4.29
N VAL A 197 -19.25 -0.93 -3.98
CA VAL A 197 -19.50 -2.33 -4.29
C VAL A 197 -20.70 -2.87 -3.53
N GLN A 198 -20.83 -2.56 -2.26
CA GLN A 198 -21.97 -2.99 -1.45
C GLN A 198 -23.30 -2.41 -1.96
N THR A 199 -23.30 -1.12 -2.33
CA THR A 199 -24.49 -0.49 -2.93
C THR A 199 -24.89 -1.14 -4.26
N ALA A 200 -23.91 -1.52 -5.08
CA ALA A 200 -24.18 -2.23 -6.34
C ALA A 200 -24.75 -3.62 -6.08
N ARG A 201 -24.20 -4.37 -5.13
CA ARG A 201 -24.68 -5.72 -4.76
C ARG A 201 -26.09 -5.75 -4.20
N ASN A 202 -26.48 -4.73 -3.42
CA ASN A 202 -27.82 -4.65 -2.86
C ASN A 202 -28.90 -4.33 -3.92
N LYS A 203 -28.48 -3.91 -5.13
CA LYS A 203 -29.37 -3.58 -6.25
C LYS A 203 -29.33 -4.60 -7.38
N SER A 204 -28.39 -5.51 -7.34
CA SER A 204 -28.20 -6.67 -8.22
C SER A 204 -29.01 -7.86 -7.69
#